data_573136248714c9ab5a791909600e65fc
#
_entry.id   573136248714c9ab5a791909600e65fc
#
_cell.length_a   1.000
_cell.length_b   1.000
_cell.length_c   1.000
_cell.angle_alpha   90.00
_cell.angle_beta   90.00
_cell.angle_gamma   90.00
#
_symmetry.space_group_name_H-M   'P 1'
#
loop_
_entity.id
_entity.type
_entity.pdbx_description
1 polymer ?
#
loop_
_entity_poly.entity_id
_entity_poly.type
_entity_poly.pdbx_seq_one_letter_code
_entity_poly.pdbx_strand_id
1 'polypeptide(L)'
;MDTPDQLSLRRYGASPGSHSHDHFQILLGLSGALELEVEGRGVRVATGGGCVIAPGDRHDFESAGGSLCLVLDSAHPGWAQCASSQLTTALPTDALPLAHYLASALQQGRPLAQTHGPALLLEAWLAGSTPHTSLHRSTRQRTID
;
A
#
# COMPACT_ATOMS: atom_id res chain seq x y z
N MET A 1 21.54 -11.08 0.98
CA MET A 1 20.93 -10.87 -0.34
C MET A 1 19.51 -10.37 -0.16
N ASP A 2 19.19 -9.29 -0.80
CA ASP A 2 17.87 -8.68 -0.64
C ASP A 2 16.80 -9.50 -1.33
N THR A 3 15.65 -9.60 -0.68
CA THR A 3 14.48 -10.20 -1.31
C THR A 3 14.01 -9.26 -2.43
N PRO A 4 13.82 -9.76 -3.64
CA PRO A 4 13.30 -8.90 -4.71
C PRO A 4 11.88 -8.46 -4.41
N ASP A 5 11.54 -7.26 -4.87
CA ASP A 5 10.17 -6.77 -4.78
C ASP A 5 9.24 -7.66 -5.59
N GLN A 6 8.04 -7.88 -5.07
CA GLN A 6 7.07 -8.71 -5.75
C GLN A 6 5.68 -8.09 -5.64
N LEU A 7 5.08 -7.84 -6.79
CA LEU A 7 3.68 -7.42 -6.89
C LEU A 7 2.79 -8.63 -7.14
N SER A 8 1.67 -8.66 -6.48
CA SER A 8 0.68 -9.71 -6.69
C SER A 8 -0.72 -9.17 -6.47
N LEU A 9 -1.69 -9.85 -7.05
CA LEU A 9 -3.10 -9.62 -6.77
C LEU A 9 -3.53 -10.70 -5.80
N ARG A 10 -4.17 -10.29 -4.70
CA ARG A 10 -4.61 -11.24 -3.67
C ARG A 10 -6.07 -11.03 -3.34
N ARG A 11 -6.79 -12.15 -3.26
CA ARG A 11 -8.15 -12.16 -2.75
C ARG A 11 -8.11 -12.64 -1.32
N TYR A 12 -8.84 -11.94 -0.47
CA TYR A 12 -8.89 -12.25 0.95
C TYR A 12 -10.28 -12.73 1.33
N GLY A 13 -10.32 -13.65 2.28
CA GLY A 13 -11.55 -14.19 2.83
C GLY A 13 -11.38 -14.39 4.33
N ALA A 14 -11.57 -15.63 4.80
CA ALA A 14 -11.47 -15.94 6.22
C ALA A 14 -10.04 -15.76 6.73
N SER A 15 -9.93 -15.41 8.01
CA SER A 15 -8.65 -15.21 8.67
C SER A 15 -7.81 -16.50 8.66
N PRO A 16 -6.54 -16.41 8.23
CA PRO A 16 -5.61 -17.55 8.30
C PRO A 16 -4.87 -17.62 9.64
N GLY A 17 -5.09 -16.67 10.55
CA GLY A 17 -4.34 -16.52 11.78
C GLY A 17 -3.26 -15.47 11.66
N SER A 18 -2.70 -15.08 12.81
CA SER A 18 -1.66 -14.04 12.86
C SER A 18 -0.34 -14.56 12.33
N HIS A 19 0.38 -13.68 11.63
CA HIS A 19 1.72 -13.97 11.13
C HIS A 19 2.51 -12.68 11.01
N SER A 20 3.80 -12.80 10.69
CA SER A 20 4.67 -11.65 10.45
C SER A 20 5.66 -11.99 9.34
N HIS A 21 6.25 -10.95 8.75
CA HIS A 21 7.22 -11.08 7.69
C HIS A 21 8.47 -10.26 8.02
N ASP A 22 9.55 -10.52 7.32
CA ASP A 22 10.81 -9.79 7.49
C ASP A 22 10.98 -8.69 6.43
N HIS A 23 9.90 -8.32 5.77
CA HIS A 23 9.89 -7.29 4.74
C HIS A 23 8.62 -6.44 4.91
N PHE A 24 8.57 -5.31 4.21
CA PHE A 24 7.36 -4.50 4.16
C PHE A 24 6.30 -5.18 3.31
N GLN A 25 5.05 -5.06 3.74
CA GLN A 25 3.93 -5.49 2.93
C GLN A 25 2.98 -4.33 2.76
N ILE A 26 2.74 -3.96 1.50
CA ILE A 26 1.94 -2.79 1.14
C ILE A 26 0.67 -3.29 0.46
N LEU A 27 -0.49 -2.88 1.01
CA LEU A 27 -1.78 -3.29 0.51
C LEU A 27 -2.51 -2.09 -0.06
N LEU A 28 -3.06 -2.25 -1.27
CA LEU A 28 -3.88 -1.22 -1.91
C LEU A 28 -5.21 -1.86 -2.25
N GLY A 29 -6.30 -1.32 -1.70
CA GLY A 29 -7.64 -1.87 -1.87
C GLY A 29 -8.20 -1.58 -3.25
N LEU A 30 -8.56 -2.62 -3.98
CA LEU A 30 -9.16 -2.51 -5.31
C LEU A 30 -10.66 -2.77 -5.30
N SER A 31 -11.12 -3.70 -4.48
CA SER A 31 -12.56 -3.96 -4.33
C SER A 31 -12.83 -4.63 -2.98
N GLY A 32 -14.04 -4.43 -2.47
CA GLY A 32 -14.42 -4.97 -1.17
C GLY A 32 -13.75 -4.26 -0.02
N ALA A 33 -13.78 -4.86 1.16
CA ALA A 33 -13.16 -4.30 2.35
C ALA A 33 -12.41 -5.40 3.10
N LEU A 34 -11.19 -5.09 3.50
CA LEU A 34 -10.33 -5.98 4.26
C LEU A 34 -10.19 -5.43 5.67
N GLU A 35 -10.50 -6.26 6.67
CA GLU A 35 -10.27 -5.92 8.06
C GLU A 35 -8.91 -6.47 8.45
N LEU A 36 -8.05 -5.59 8.95
CA LEU A 36 -6.71 -5.97 9.39
C LEU A 36 -6.56 -5.74 10.87
N GLU A 37 -5.78 -6.59 11.51
CA GLU A 37 -5.27 -6.32 12.83
C GLU A 37 -3.76 -6.31 12.74
N VAL A 38 -3.14 -5.18 13.09
CA VAL A 38 -1.68 -5.00 13.02
C VAL A 38 -1.22 -4.61 14.41
N GLU A 39 -0.40 -5.46 15.04
CA GLU A 39 0.08 -5.26 16.39
C GLU A 39 -1.06 -4.95 17.36
N GLY A 40 -2.16 -5.69 17.24
CA GLY A 40 -3.33 -5.53 18.10
C GLY A 40 -4.25 -4.37 17.77
N ARG A 41 -3.99 -3.63 16.70
CA ARG A 41 -4.79 -2.46 16.30
C ARG A 41 -5.58 -2.76 15.05
N GLY A 42 -6.87 -2.45 15.07
CA GLY A 42 -7.74 -2.67 13.93
C GLY A 42 -7.55 -1.62 12.85
N VAL A 43 -7.49 -2.08 11.60
CA VAL A 43 -7.29 -1.25 10.41
C VAL A 43 -8.20 -1.77 9.32
N ARG A 44 -8.85 -0.88 8.59
CA ARG A 44 -9.72 -1.27 7.48
C ARG A 44 -9.19 -0.75 6.17
N VAL A 45 -9.05 -1.63 5.19
CA VAL A 45 -8.62 -1.27 3.84
C VAL A 45 -9.79 -1.53 2.89
N ALA A 46 -10.47 -0.47 2.51
CA ALA A 46 -11.55 -0.51 1.53
C ALA A 46 -10.99 -0.08 0.16
N THR A 47 -11.84 -0.07 -0.86
CA THR A 47 -11.45 0.46 -2.17
C THR A 47 -10.96 1.89 -2.03
N GLY A 48 -9.78 2.16 -2.55
CA GLY A 48 -9.16 3.49 -2.43
C GLY A 48 -8.39 3.68 -1.14
N GLY A 49 -8.33 2.66 -0.27
CA GLY A 49 -7.53 2.71 0.94
C GLY A 49 -6.24 1.92 0.79
N GLY A 50 -5.33 2.14 1.72
CA GLY A 50 -4.07 1.42 1.71
C GLY A 50 -3.47 1.29 3.09
N CYS A 51 -2.51 0.38 3.22
CA CYS A 51 -1.85 0.10 4.49
C CYS A 51 -0.43 -0.37 4.21
N VAL A 52 0.52 0.10 5.03
CA VAL A 52 1.90 -0.37 4.97
C VAL A 52 2.22 -1.08 6.27
N ILE A 53 2.51 -2.37 6.18
CA ILE A 53 2.86 -3.19 7.34
C ILE A 53 4.38 -3.31 7.40
N ALA A 54 4.96 -2.95 8.55
CA ALA A 54 6.40 -2.95 8.72
C ALA A 54 6.94 -4.36 8.96
N PRO A 55 8.23 -4.60 8.65
CA PRO A 55 8.86 -5.88 8.98
C PRO A 55 8.73 -6.18 10.47
N GLY A 56 8.39 -7.42 10.79
CA GLY A 56 8.26 -7.87 12.16
C GLY A 56 6.91 -7.63 12.81
N ASP A 57 6.07 -6.77 12.23
CA ASP A 57 4.75 -6.52 12.80
C ASP A 57 3.86 -7.74 12.62
N ARG A 58 3.23 -8.17 13.71
CA ARG A 58 2.27 -9.26 13.64
C ARG A 58 0.97 -8.73 13.08
N HIS A 59 0.42 -9.45 12.13
CA HIS A 59 -0.82 -9.02 11.50
C HIS A 59 -1.69 -10.22 11.14
N ASP A 60 -2.99 -9.96 11.08
CA ASP A 60 -4.01 -10.90 10.64
C ASP A 60 -4.98 -10.13 9.77
N PHE A 61 -5.71 -10.83 8.91
CA PHE A 61 -6.68 -10.17 8.04
C PHE A 61 -7.88 -11.05 7.82
N GLU A 62 -9.01 -10.39 7.53
CA GLU A 62 -10.27 -11.07 7.27
C GLU A 62 -11.14 -10.19 6.39
N SER A 63 -11.89 -10.81 5.48
CA SER A 63 -12.86 -10.10 4.67
C SER A 63 -14.12 -10.93 4.58
N ALA A 64 -15.17 -10.47 5.25
CA ALA A 64 -16.43 -11.22 5.30
C ALA A 64 -17.10 -11.34 3.93
N GLY A 65 -17.03 -10.29 3.13
CA GLY A 65 -17.60 -10.28 1.79
C GLY A 65 -16.60 -10.55 0.68
N GLY A 66 -15.36 -10.83 1.04
CA GLY A 66 -14.27 -10.95 0.08
C GLY A 66 -13.72 -9.59 -0.33
N SER A 67 -12.43 -9.54 -0.59
CA SER A 67 -11.78 -8.33 -1.08
C SER A 67 -10.66 -8.67 -2.02
N LEU A 68 -10.32 -7.69 -2.88
CA LEU A 68 -9.20 -7.82 -3.82
C LEU A 68 -8.25 -6.67 -3.55
N CYS A 69 -6.98 -7.00 -3.35
CA CYS A 69 -5.94 -6.02 -3.13
C CYS A 69 -4.78 -6.23 -4.08
N LEU A 70 -4.15 -5.13 -4.47
CA LEU A 70 -2.81 -5.18 -5.02
C LEU A 70 -1.85 -5.20 -3.84
N VAL A 71 -0.94 -6.15 -3.81
CA VAL A 71 -0.03 -6.34 -2.69
C VAL A 71 1.40 -6.28 -3.19
N LEU A 72 2.20 -5.44 -2.54
CA LEU A 72 3.63 -5.35 -2.80
C LEU A 72 4.39 -5.86 -1.57
N ASP A 73 5.22 -6.87 -1.79
CA ASP A 73 6.20 -7.31 -0.80
C ASP A 73 7.54 -6.69 -1.18
N SER A 74 8.15 -5.93 -0.26
CA SER A 74 9.34 -5.15 -0.57
C SER A 74 10.25 -5.00 0.64
N ALA A 75 11.56 -5.11 0.40
CA ALA A 75 12.56 -4.81 1.41
C ALA A 75 13.11 -3.38 1.27
N HIS A 76 12.57 -2.58 0.37
CA HIS A 76 13.09 -1.23 0.12
C HIS A 76 12.89 -0.33 1.35
N PRO A 77 13.97 0.29 1.85
CA PRO A 77 13.87 1.08 3.09
C PRO A 77 13.01 2.33 2.98
N GLY A 78 12.72 2.80 1.77
CA GLY A 78 11.85 3.96 1.58
C GLY A 78 10.46 3.78 2.16
N TRP A 79 9.99 2.55 2.31
CA TRP A 79 8.67 2.29 2.87
C TRP A 79 8.58 2.56 4.37
N ALA A 80 9.73 2.68 5.05
CA ALA A 80 9.74 2.94 6.49
C ALA A 80 9.02 4.23 6.87
N GLN A 81 9.12 5.26 6.03
CA GLN A 81 8.45 6.53 6.29
C GLN A 81 6.92 6.38 6.23
N CYS A 82 6.45 5.52 5.36
CA CYS A 82 5.01 5.29 5.19
C CYS A 82 4.44 4.44 6.32
N ALA A 83 5.22 3.48 6.81
CA ALA A 83 4.77 2.58 7.86
C ALA A 83 4.71 3.25 9.23
N SER A 84 5.55 4.27 9.46
CA SER A 84 5.70 4.86 10.79
C SER A 84 4.62 5.88 11.13
N SER A 85 3.94 6.44 10.15
CA SER A 85 3.03 7.57 10.40
C SER A 85 1.62 7.12 10.76
N GLN A 86 1.05 6.20 10.02
CA GLN A 86 -0.27 5.65 10.33
C GLN A 86 -0.47 4.34 9.56
N LEU A 87 -1.32 3.49 10.13
CA LEU A 87 -1.56 2.18 9.57
C LEU A 87 -2.41 2.23 8.31
N THR A 88 -3.47 3.04 8.36
CA THR A 88 -4.40 3.18 7.23
C THR A 88 -4.48 4.62 6.80
N THR A 89 -4.56 4.81 5.52
CA THR A 89 -4.78 6.14 4.96
C THR A 89 -5.51 5.98 3.64
N ALA A 90 -6.21 7.03 3.24
CA ALA A 90 -6.69 7.12 1.87
C ALA A 90 -5.46 7.16 0.97
N LEU A 91 -5.52 6.46 -0.16
CA LEU A 91 -4.40 6.45 -1.08
C LEU A 91 -4.17 7.85 -1.64
N PRO A 92 -2.90 8.23 -1.85
CA PRO A 92 -2.60 9.48 -2.56
C PRO A 92 -3.26 9.49 -3.94
N THR A 93 -3.48 10.70 -4.45
CA THR A 93 -4.23 10.91 -5.68
C THR A 93 -3.74 10.05 -6.85
N ASP A 94 -2.43 9.88 -6.98
CA ASP A 94 -1.87 9.15 -8.11
C ASP A 94 -1.77 7.65 -7.85
N ALA A 95 -1.84 7.22 -6.62
CA ALA A 95 -1.58 5.82 -6.27
C ALA A 95 -2.72 4.90 -6.69
N LEU A 96 -3.97 5.34 -6.58
CA LEU A 96 -5.10 4.47 -6.93
C LEU A 96 -5.18 4.17 -8.42
N PRO A 97 -5.10 5.18 -9.32
CA PRO A 97 -5.07 4.89 -10.75
C PRO A 97 -3.88 4.00 -11.12
N LEU A 98 -2.72 4.25 -10.51
CA LEU A 98 -1.54 3.42 -10.76
C LEU A 98 -1.79 1.98 -10.31
N ALA A 99 -2.40 1.79 -9.14
CA ALA A 99 -2.72 0.44 -8.64
C ALA A 99 -3.65 -0.30 -9.61
N HIS A 100 -4.66 0.38 -10.13
CA HIS A 100 -5.56 -0.23 -11.11
C HIS A 100 -4.85 -0.58 -12.41
N TYR A 101 -3.97 0.28 -12.88
CA TYR A 101 -3.18 -0.03 -14.06
C TYR A 101 -2.31 -1.26 -13.82
N LEU A 102 -1.58 -1.27 -12.71
CA LEU A 102 -0.68 -2.38 -12.40
C LEU A 102 -1.44 -3.69 -12.23
N ALA A 103 -2.60 -3.65 -11.58
CA ALA A 103 -3.44 -4.84 -11.44
C ALA A 103 -3.82 -5.41 -12.79
N SER A 104 -4.28 -4.55 -13.71
CA SER A 104 -4.63 -4.95 -15.06
C SER A 104 -3.42 -5.51 -15.81
N ALA A 105 -2.28 -4.84 -15.69
CA ALA A 105 -1.06 -5.26 -16.36
C ALA A 105 -0.58 -6.63 -15.85
N LEU A 106 -0.69 -6.88 -14.55
CA LEU A 106 -0.33 -8.19 -13.99
C LEU A 106 -1.24 -9.28 -14.52
N GLN A 107 -2.54 -9.01 -14.61
CA GLN A 107 -3.49 -9.98 -15.16
C GLN A 107 -3.21 -10.30 -16.62
N GLN A 108 -2.65 -9.35 -17.34
CA GLN A 108 -2.31 -9.53 -18.76
C GLN A 108 -0.88 -10.03 -18.97
N GLY A 109 -0.15 -10.28 -17.90
CA GLY A 109 1.20 -10.82 -17.98
C GLY A 109 2.23 -9.84 -18.50
N ARG A 110 2.02 -8.55 -18.36
CA ARG A 110 2.95 -7.54 -18.82
C ARG A 110 4.17 -7.46 -17.91
N PRO A 111 5.38 -7.77 -18.42
CA PRO A 111 6.55 -7.92 -17.54
C PRO A 111 7.04 -6.62 -16.91
N LEU A 112 6.84 -5.47 -17.56
CA LEU A 112 7.34 -4.22 -17.01
C LEU A 112 6.57 -3.76 -15.78
N ALA A 113 5.34 -4.24 -15.60
CA ALA A 113 4.58 -3.95 -14.38
C ALA A 113 5.28 -4.55 -13.15
N GLN A 114 5.78 -5.77 -13.26
CA GLN A 114 6.50 -6.40 -12.16
C GLN A 114 7.85 -5.72 -11.91
N THR A 115 8.56 -5.36 -12.99
CA THR A 115 9.89 -4.79 -12.88
C THR A 115 9.89 -3.37 -12.33
N HIS A 116 8.96 -2.53 -12.78
CA HIS A 116 8.98 -1.10 -12.47
C HIS A 116 7.84 -0.65 -11.55
N GLY A 117 6.81 -1.46 -11.41
CA GLY A 117 5.65 -1.11 -10.59
C GLY A 117 6.00 -0.78 -9.14
N PRO A 118 6.86 -1.58 -8.49
CA PRO A 118 7.23 -1.30 -7.10
C PRO A 118 7.81 0.10 -6.89
N ALA A 119 8.72 0.53 -7.75
CA ALA A 119 9.34 1.86 -7.63
C ALA A 119 8.33 2.97 -7.89
N LEU A 120 7.45 2.76 -8.87
CA LEU A 120 6.41 3.75 -9.19
C LEU A 120 5.41 3.89 -8.03
N LEU A 121 5.05 2.78 -7.40
CA LEU A 121 4.15 2.83 -6.24
C LEU A 121 4.78 3.58 -5.08
N LEU A 122 6.06 3.31 -4.80
CA LEU A 122 6.76 4.02 -3.75
C LEU A 122 6.80 5.52 -4.03
N GLU A 123 7.14 5.90 -5.25
CA GLU A 123 7.17 7.30 -5.66
C GLU A 123 5.81 7.97 -5.47
N ALA A 124 4.74 7.33 -5.94
CA ALA A 124 3.40 7.87 -5.82
C ALA A 124 2.96 8.00 -4.36
N TRP A 125 3.32 7.02 -3.54
CA TRP A 125 2.96 7.04 -2.12
C TRP A 125 3.70 8.15 -1.38
N LEU A 126 5.00 8.28 -1.61
CA LEU A 126 5.80 9.33 -0.96
C LEU A 126 5.38 10.72 -1.41
N ALA A 127 5.02 10.90 -2.67
CA ALA A 127 4.56 12.19 -3.17
C ALA A 127 3.30 12.64 -2.47
N GLY A 128 2.36 11.71 -2.22
CA GLY A 128 1.12 12.01 -1.50
C GLY A 128 1.31 12.17 -0.01
N SER A 129 2.37 11.58 0.54
CA SER A 129 2.65 11.61 1.98
C SER A 129 3.51 12.80 2.38
N THR A 130 4.12 13.50 1.42
CA THR A 130 4.94 14.65 1.72
C THR A 130 4.08 15.74 2.38
N PRO A 131 4.41 16.19 3.59
CA PRO A 131 3.64 17.27 4.19
C PRO A 131 3.72 18.52 3.32
N HIS A 132 2.58 19.10 3.01
CA HIS A 132 2.53 20.38 2.32
C HIS A 132 2.89 21.44 3.35
N THR A 133 4.04 22.00 3.18
CA THR A 133 4.43 23.13 4.00
C THR A 133 3.63 24.32 3.58
N SER A 134 3.36 24.20 3.80
CA SER A 134 2.65 24.88 3.58
C SER A 134 2.61 25.80 3.53
N LEU A 135 2.98 25.29 3.12
CA LEU A 135 2.78 25.66 2.75
C LEU A 135 2.63 26.15 2.50
N HIS A 136 2.80 26.47 2.46
CA HIS A 136 2.45 26.64 1.93
C HIS A 136 2.38 26.94 1.67
N ARG A 137 2.61 27.50 1.84
CA ARG A 137 2.35 27.63 1.23
C ARG A 137 2.12 27.84 0.89
N SER A 138 2.15 28.18 1.09
CA SER A 138 1.64 28.25 0.47
C SER A 138 1.56 28.49 0.10
N THR A 139 1.65 28.96 0.25
CA THR A 139 1.19 29.05 -0.39
C THR A 139 1.27 29.17 -0.77
N ARG A 140 1.65 29.49 -0.74
CA ARG A 140 1.35 29.56 -1.27
C ARG A 140 1.38 29.34 -1.76
N GLN A 141 1.67 29.71 -1.44
CA GLN A 141 1.28 29.62 -1.93
C GLN A 141 1.04 29.41 -2.44
N ARG A 142 1.50 29.72 -2.47
CA ARG A 142 0.94 29.74 -2.94
C ARG A 142 0.77 29.53 -3.49
N THR A 143 1.02 29.93 -3.50
CA THR A 143 0.58 29.84 -3.87
C THR A 143 0.51 29.63 -4.16
N ILE A 144 0.89 29.88 -4.31
CA ILE A 144 0.57 29.76 -4.51
C ILE A 144 0.54 29.47 -4.56
N ASP A 145 0.99 29.68 -4.65
CA ASP A 145 0.65 29.45 -4.62
C ASP A 145 0.51 29.30 -4.62
#